data_6a8266b340e1e292e37a68f87abb115f
#
_entry.id   6a8266b340e1e292e37a68f87abb115f
#
_cell.length_a   1.000
_cell.length_b   1.000
_cell.length_c   1.000
_cell.angle_alpha   90.00
_cell.angle_beta   90.00
_cell.angle_gamma   90.00
#
_symmetry.space_group_name_H-M   'P 1'
#
loop_
_entity.id
_entity.type
_entity.pdbx_description
1 polymer ?
#
loop_
_entity_poly.entity_id
_entity_poly.type
_entity_poly.pdbx_seq_one_letter_code
_entity_poly.pdbx_strand_id
1 'polypeptide(L)'
;MKKLSILFVAFFIISISLKAQEEVGTYYNNYFKEEFTIEASQKNNKISDIYIEVSAKKSSQSFINIGGDDLETFKASLIALRDKYLSWVKIAKDNNVTEMNKEFDIKFPSVTVAWVGSKWWFDFNRKISMRFLILESGKMVAVWAPKVTASSNEYIDETIYFTFECEDDFNNLLDKLNSQVMLDKLQNRQNKEDLFQ
;
A
#
# COMPACT_ATOMS: atom_id res chain seq x y z
N MET A 1 47.73 21.67 -44.66
CA MET A 1 47.71 21.01 -43.36
C MET A 1 46.39 21.37 -42.69
N LYS A 2 45.44 20.42 -42.67
CA LYS A 2 44.08 20.62 -42.10
C LYS A 2 44.16 20.19 -40.63
N LYS A 3 43.89 21.13 -39.71
CA LYS A 3 43.76 20.86 -38.26
C LYS A 3 42.42 20.18 -37.98
N LEU A 4 42.50 18.93 -37.56
CA LEU A 4 41.36 18.16 -37.11
C LEU A 4 41.05 18.55 -35.66
N SER A 5 39.96 19.32 -35.43
CA SER A 5 39.48 19.63 -34.09
C SER A 5 38.65 18.44 -33.58
N ILE A 6 39.21 17.73 -32.62
CA ILE A 6 38.48 16.67 -31.89
C ILE A 6 37.58 17.35 -30.85
N LEU A 7 36.28 17.33 -31.13
CA LEU A 7 35.25 17.78 -30.19
C LEU A 7 35.00 16.66 -29.18
N PHE A 8 35.53 16.80 -27.96
CA PHE A 8 35.25 15.89 -26.86
C PHE A 8 33.86 16.21 -26.32
N VAL A 9 32.84 15.45 -26.74
CA VAL A 9 31.52 15.49 -26.13
C VAL A 9 31.58 14.66 -24.85
N ALA A 10 31.72 15.36 -23.72
CA ALA A 10 31.57 14.74 -22.41
C ALA A 10 30.10 14.35 -22.21
N PHE A 11 29.80 13.09 -22.38
CA PHE A 11 28.50 12.49 -22.02
C PHE A 11 28.43 12.48 -20.48
N PHE A 12 27.81 13.50 -19.90
CA PHE A 12 27.40 13.48 -18.49
C PHE A 12 26.27 12.46 -18.34
N ILE A 13 26.63 11.22 -18.01
CA ILE A 13 25.66 10.22 -17.59
C ILE A 13 25.18 10.66 -16.20
N ILE A 14 24.07 11.39 -16.15
CA ILE A 14 23.35 11.61 -14.92
C ILE A 14 22.77 10.25 -14.56
N SER A 15 23.47 9.53 -13.70
CA SER A 15 22.93 8.32 -13.06
C SER A 15 21.77 8.77 -12.18
N ILE A 16 20.55 8.75 -12.72
CA ILE A 16 19.33 8.82 -11.92
C ILE A 16 19.29 7.48 -11.20
N SER A 17 19.83 7.45 -9.98
CA SER A 17 19.63 6.33 -9.09
C SER A 17 18.12 6.26 -8.80
N LEU A 18 17.41 5.42 -9.53
CA LEU A 18 16.10 4.94 -9.14
C LEU A 18 16.36 4.17 -7.84
N LYS A 19 16.14 4.81 -6.71
CA LYS A 19 16.23 4.14 -5.42
C LYS A 19 15.16 3.08 -5.42
N ALA A 20 15.57 1.82 -5.24
CA ALA A 20 14.67 0.70 -5.09
C ALA A 20 13.73 0.95 -3.90
N GLN A 21 12.51 0.46 -3.98
CA GLN A 21 11.63 0.37 -2.82
C GLN A 21 12.29 -0.56 -1.78
N GLU A 22 12.20 -0.20 -0.51
CA GLU A 22 12.84 -0.92 0.59
C GLU A 22 11.84 -1.19 1.70
N GLU A 23 11.95 -2.34 2.34
CA GLU A 23 11.13 -2.68 3.50
C GLU A 23 11.40 -1.72 4.66
N VAL A 24 10.34 -1.07 5.13
CA VAL A 24 10.36 -0.15 6.27
C VAL A 24 9.61 -0.68 7.48
N GLY A 25 8.90 -1.79 7.35
CA GLY A 25 8.21 -2.44 8.45
C GLY A 25 7.29 -3.56 8.00
N THR A 26 6.66 -4.19 8.98
CA THR A 26 5.63 -5.20 8.79
C THR A 26 4.43 -4.88 9.67
N TYR A 27 3.24 -5.37 9.31
CA TYR A 27 2.04 -5.33 10.14
C TYR A 27 1.33 -6.68 10.12
N TYR A 28 0.88 -7.12 11.29
CA TYR A 28 0.11 -8.36 11.40
C TYR A 28 -1.36 -8.10 11.12
N ASN A 29 -1.99 -9.00 10.35
CA ASN A 29 -3.41 -8.97 10.03
C ASN A 29 -4.12 -10.19 10.63
N ASN A 30 -5.06 -9.97 11.55
CA ASN A 30 -5.74 -11.04 12.28
C ASN A 30 -6.70 -11.84 11.39
N TYR A 31 -7.27 -11.23 10.35
CA TYR A 31 -8.19 -11.92 9.44
C TYR A 31 -7.48 -13.02 8.65
N PHE A 32 -6.30 -12.71 8.08
CA PHE A 32 -5.48 -13.66 7.32
C PHE A 32 -4.54 -14.47 8.23
N LYS A 33 -4.29 -14.02 9.47
CA LYS A 33 -3.31 -14.58 10.41
C LYS A 33 -1.90 -14.58 9.83
N GLU A 34 -1.55 -13.50 9.18
CA GLU A 34 -0.34 -13.34 8.41
C GLU A 34 0.29 -11.96 8.66
N GLU A 35 1.60 -11.89 8.50
CA GLU A 35 2.37 -10.66 8.55
C GLU A 35 2.60 -10.17 7.12
N PHE A 36 2.27 -8.90 6.86
CA PHE A 36 2.42 -8.24 5.58
C PHE A 36 3.51 -7.17 5.65
N THR A 37 4.27 -7.02 4.58
CA THR A 37 5.33 -6.02 4.47
C THR A 37 4.79 -4.63 4.15
N ILE A 38 5.54 -3.62 4.60
CA ILE A 38 5.41 -2.24 4.15
C ILE A 38 6.77 -1.83 3.60
N GLU A 39 6.77 -1.41 2.35
CA GLU A 39 7.93 -0.89 1.66
C GLU A 39 7.74 0.59 1.38
N ALA A 40 8.83 1.33 1.25
CA ALA A 40 8.79 2.73 0.87
C ALA A 40 9.94 3.09 -0.06
N SER A 41 9.75 4.14 -0.83
CA SER A 41 10.79 4.80 -1.58
C SER A 41 10.95 6.26 -1.14
N GLN A 42 12.13 6.82 -1.33
CA GLN A 42 12.38 8.22 -1.04
C GLN A 42 12.97 8.96 -2.24
N LYS A 43 12.61 10.23 -2.35
CA LYS A 43 13.17 11.17 -3.32
C LYS A 43 13.42 12.52 -2.66
N ASN A 44 14.60 13.07 -2.80
CA ASN A 44 14.95 14.37 -2.20
C ASN A 44 14.69 14.43 -0.68
N ASN A 45 15.06 13.38 0.06
CA ASN A 45 14.86 13.24 1.50
C ASN A 45 13.38 13.33 1.95
N LYS A 46 12.45 12.92 1.08
CA LYS A 46 11.02 12.77 1.41
C LYS A 46 10.55 11.41 0.94
N ILE A 47 9.60 10.82 1.64
CA ILE A 47 8.91 9.64 1.15
C ILE A 47 8.20 10.01 -0.16
N SER A 48 8.49 9.26 -1.23
CA SER A 48 7.82 9.44 -2.53
C SER A 48 6.66 8.48 -2.72
N ASP A 49 6.82 7.23 -2.27
CA ASP A 49 5.83 6.18 -2.41
C ASP A 49 5.86 5.24 -1.21
N ILE A 50 4.69 4.72 -0.83
CA ILE A 50 4.51 3.69 0.19
C ILE A 50 3.76 2.52 -0.44
N TYR A 51 4.27 1.31 -0.26
CA TYR A 51 3.70 0.07 -0.76
C TYR A 51 3.27 -0.76 0.44
N ILE A 52 1.96 -0.93 0.60
CA ILE A 52 1.36 -1.76 1.65
C ILE A 52 1.01 -3.09 1.02
N GLU A 53 1.68 -4.15 1.44
CA GLU A 53 1.34 -5.50 0.98
C GLU A 53 -0.06 -5.88 1.46
N VAL A 54 -0.81 -6.56 0.60
CA VAL A 54 -2.18 -6.99 0.84
C VAL A 54 -2.37 -8.38 0.23
N SER A 55 -3.37 -9.12 0.70
CA SER A 55 -3.67 -10.44 0.17
C SER A 55 -4.26 -10.36 -1.24
N ALA A 56 -4.01 -11.38 -2.06
CA ALA A 56 -4.57 -11.55 -3.40
C ALA A 56 -5.11 -12.96 -3.61
N LYS A 57 -6.04 -13.10 -4.56
CA LYS A 57 -6.69 -14.40 -4.81
C LYS A 57 -5.77 -15.40 -5.50
N LYS A 58 -4.94 -14.95 -6.44
CA LYS A 58 -4.11 -15.81 -7.29
C LYS A 58 -2.62 -15.49 -7.16
N SER A 59 -2.29 -14.21 -6.92
CA SER A 59 -0.92 -13.72 -6.87
C SER A 59 -0.28 -14.02 -5.52
N SER A 60 1.00 -14.36 -5.55
CA SER A 60 1.79 -14.59 -4.33
C SER A 60 2.18 -13.29 -3.62
N GLN A 61 2.10 -12.15 -4.31
CA GLN A 61 2.45 -10.85 -3.77
C GLN A 61 1.62 -9.76 -4.45
N SER A 62 1.06 -8.86 -3.67
CA SER A 62 0.32 -7.70 -4.16
C SER A 62 0.42 -6.53 -3.21
N PHE A 63 0.37 -5.31 -3.74
CA PHE A 63 0.53 -4.08 -2.98
C PHE A 63 -0.52 -3.04 -3.36
N ILE A 64 -0.87 -2.23 -2.37
CA ILE A 64 -1.49 -0.92 -2.56
C ILE A 64 -0.37 0.12 -2.47
N ASN A 65 -0.14 0.87 -3.56
CA ASN A 65 0.82 1.96 -3.59
C ASN A 65 0.12 3.30 -3.36
N ILE A 66 0.63 4.07 -2.41
CA ILE A 66 0.15 5.39 -2.00
C ILE A 66 1.27 6.39 -2.27
N GLY A 67 0.99 7.51 -2.94
CA GLY A 67 1.94 8.61 -3.06
C GLY A 67 2.29 9.22 -1.71
N GLY A 68 3.54 9.63 -1.52
CA GLY A 68 3.99 10.20 -0.25
C GLY A 68 3.19 11.43 0.19
N ASP A 69 2.75 12.25 -0.75
CA ASP A 69 1.91 13.44 -0.47
C ASP A 69 0.50 13.06 0.01
N ASP A 70 0.00 11.85 -0.31
CA ASP A 70 -1.31 11.35 0.08
C ASP A 70 -1.30 10.59 1.43
N LEU A 71 -0.13 10.34 2.02
CA LEU A 71 0.01 9.51 3.22
C LEU A 71 -0.86 9.99 4.39
N GLU A 72 -0.81 11.27 4.72
CA GLU A 72 -1.57 11.81 5.86
C GLU A 72 -3.08 11.76 5.61
N THR A 73 -3.53 11.99 4.36
CA THR A 73 -4.93 11.82 3.96
C THR A 73 -5.36 10.36 4.07
N PHE A 74 -4.53 9.43 3.64
CA PHE A 74 -4.78 8.00 3.76
C PHE A 74 -4.90 7.57 5.23
N LYS A 75 -3.98 7.99 6.09
CA LYS A 75 -4.03 7.73 7.54
C LYS A 75 -5.30 8.28 8.18
N ALA A 76 -5.68 9.51 7.87
CA ALA A 76 -6.91 10.11 8.38
C ALA A 76 -8.15 9.30 7.95
N SER A 77 -8.20 8.85 6.71
CA SER A 77 -9.27 7.98 6.19
C SER A 77 -9.30 6.63 6.90
N LEU A 78 -8.14 6.04 7.18
CA LEU A 78 -8.03 4.76 7.89
C LEU A 78 -8.47 4.87 9.35
N ILE A 79 -8.15 5.98 10.04
CA ILE A 79 -8.64 6.28 11.40
C ILE A 79 -10.17 6.43 11.40
N ALA A 80 -10.72 7.21 10.47
CA ALA A 80 -12.17 7.38 10.34
C ALA A 80 -12.88 6.05 10.04
N LEU A 81 -12.26 5.19 9.22
CA LEU A 81 -12.76 3.84 8.93
C LEU A 81 -12.77 2.97 10.19
N ARG A 82 -11.68 2.94 10.95
CA ARG A 82 -11.58 2.21 12.23
C ARG A 82 -12.71 2.60 13.17
N ASP A 83 -12.85 3.90 13.42
CA ASP A 83 -13.82 4.41 14.38
C ASP A 83 -15.26 4.10 13.94
N LYS A 84 -15.56 4.21 12.65
CA LYS A 84 -16.85 3.85 12.07
C LYS A 84 -17.11 2.35 12.13
N TYR A 85 -16.10 1.54 11.82
CA TYR A 85 -16.14 0.08 11.91
C TYR A 85 -16.48 -0.38 13.32
N LEU A 86 -15.76 0.12 14.34
CA LEU A 86 -15.99 -0.23 15.74
C LEU A 86 -17.42 0.17 16.20
N SER A 87 -17.89 1.34 15.77
CA SER A 87 -19.26 1.78 16.03
C SER A 87 -20.28 0.80 15.40
N TRP A 88 -20.07 0.36 14.14
CA TRP A 88 -21.00 -0.55 13.47
C TRP A 88 -20.95 -1.96 14.04
N VAL A 89 -19.77 -2.45 14.45
CA VAL A 89 -19.61 -3.71 15.18
C VAL A 89 -20.45 -3.69 16.47
N LYS A 90 -20.36 -2.59 17.24
CA LYS A 90 -21.17 -2.43 18.47
C LYS A 90 -22.67 -2.46 18.15
N ILE A 91 -23.13 -1.67 17.19
CA ILE A 91 -24.53 -1.62 16.77
C ILE A 91 -25.03 -3.00 16.34
N ALA A 92 -24.23 -3.73 15.54
CA ALA A 92 -24.61 -5.04 15.06
C ALA A 92 -24.76 -6.05 16.21
N LYS A 93 -23.83 -6.05 17.17
CA LYS A 93 -23.91 -6.91 18.38
C LYS A 93 -25.10 -6.56 19.26
N ASP A 94 -25.32 -5.27 19.56
CA ASP A 94 -26.41 -4.81 20.43
C ASP A 94 -27.81 -5.14 19.85
N ASN A 95 -27.91 -5.24 18.52
CA ASN A 95 -29.18 -5.52 17.82
C ASN A 95 -29.26 -6.93 17.22
N ASN A 96 -28.31 -7.81 17.51
CA ASN A 96 -28.23 -9.18 17.00
C ASN A 96 -28.33 -9.25 15.46
N VAL A 97 -27.66 -8.33 14.74
CA VAL A 97 -27.61 -8.32 13.28
C VAL A 97 -26.67 -9.44 12.82
N THR A 98 -27.20 -10.40 12.06
CA THR A 98 -26.46 -11.58 11.60
C THR A 98 -25.99 -11.50 10.14
N GLU A 99 -26.48 -10.52 9.38
CA GLU A 99 -26.12 -10.30 7.99
C GLU A 99 -26.02 -8.80 7.71
N MET A 100 -24.95 -8.37 7.08
CA MET A 100 -24.78 -6.99 6.63
C MET A 100 -23.78 -6.94 5.48
N ASN A 101 -24.10 -6.10 4.51
CA ASN A 101 -23.20 -5.70 3.44
C ASN A 101 -23.43 -4.21 3.13
N LYS A 102 -22.66 -3.34 3.76
CA LYS A 102 -22.86 -1.89 3.67
C LYS A 102 -21.54 -1.17 3.38
N GLU A 103 -21.57 -0.26 2.43
CA GLU A 103 -20.42 0.60 2.12
C GLU A 103 -20.22 1.67 3.20
N PHE A 104 -18.94 1.93 3.52
CA PHE A 104 -18.57 3.08 4.35
C PHE A 104 -18.52 4.33 3.49
N ASP A 105 -19.16 5.41 3.94
CA ASP A 105 -19.02 6.73 3.34
C ASP A 105 -17.73 7.40 3.86
N ILE A 106 -16.60 6.85 3.44
CA ILE A 106 -15.25 7.35 3.77
C ILE A 106 -14.45 7.40 2.47
N LYS A 107 -13.88 8.57 2.20
CA LYS A 107 -13.09 8.79 0.99
C LYS A 107 -11.61 8.59 1.28
N PHE A 108 -10.99 7.70 0.53
CA PHE A 108 -9.55 7.52 0.49
C PHE A 108 -8.95 8.25 -0.72
N PRO A 109 -7.67 8.62 -0.69
CA PRO A 109 -6.97 9.00 -1.90
C PRO A 109 -6.96 7.85 -2.90
N SER A 110 -6.80 8.15 -4.18
CA SER A 110 -6.64 7.11 -5.21
C SER A 110 -5.30 6.42 -5.04
N VAL A 111 -5.27 5.13 -5.32
CA VAL A 111 -4.08 4.29 -5.17
C VAL A 111 -3.74 3.59 -6.48
N THR A 112 -2.51 3.13 -6.62
CA THR A 112 -2.13 2.13 -7.61
C THR A 112 -2.14 0.76 -6.96
N VAL A 113 -2.73 -0.22 -7.62
CA VAL A 113 -2.64 -1.62 -7.21
C VAL A 113 -1.59 -2.32 -8.07
N ALA A 114 -0.65 -3.02 -7.43
CA ALA A 114 0.35 -3.82 -8.09
C ALA A 114 0.24 -5.29 -7.64
N TRP A 115 0.46 -6.23 -8.55
CA TRP A 115 0.48 -7.66 -8.22
C TRP A 115 1.44 -8.43 -9.14
N VAL A 116 1.94 -9.55 -8.63
CA VAL A 116 2.84 -10.45 -9.35
C VAL A 116 2.04 -11.50 -10.13
N GLY A 117 2.36 -11.61 -11.42
CA GLY A 117 1.96 -12.73 -12.27
C GLY A 117 3.22 -13.31 -12.94
N SER A 118 3.25 -13.39 -14.27
CA SER A 118 4.50 -13.66 -15.04
C SER A 118 5.48 -12.50 -14.93
N LYS A 119 5.01 -11.33 -14.58
CA LYS A 119 5.73 -10.09 -14.30
C LYS A 119 4.86 -9.25 -13.36
N TRP A 120 5.33 -8.05 -13.00
CA TRP A 120 4.51 -7.07 -12.29
C TRP A 120 3.42 -6.49 -13.21
N TRP A 121 2.20 -6.46 -12.69
CA TRP A 121 1.04 -5.83 -13.30
C TRP A 121 0.55 -4.68 -12.42
N PHE A 122 -0.06 -3.66 -13.03
CA PHE A 122 -0.47 -2.43 -12.35
C PHE A 122 -1.87 -2.01 -12.81
N ASP A 123 -2.70 -1.56 -11.85
CA ASP A 123 -3.97 -0.90 -12.09
C ASP A 123 -3.93 0.46 -11.41
N PHE A 124 -3.92 1.53 -12.21
CA PHE A 124 -3.69 2.89 -11.73
C PHE A 124 -4.99 3.61 -11.34
N ASN A 125 -4.88 4.60 -10.43
CA ASN A 125 -5.98 5.49 -10.04
C ASN A 125 -7.22 4.76 -9.48
N ARG A 126 -7.00 3.68 -8.74
CA ARG A 126 -8.09 2.93 -8.11
C ARG A 126 -8.64 3.66 -6.89
N LYS A 127 -9.97 3.75 -6.83
CA LYS A 127 -10.67 4.27 -5.65
C LYS A 127 -10.87 3.14 -4.64
N ILE A 128 -10.53 3.41 -3.39
CA ILE A 128 -10.83 2.50 -2.28
C ILE A 128 -12.27 2.76 -1.83
N SER A 129 -13.11 1.72 -1.91
CA SER A 129 -14.48 1.71 -1.41
C SER A 129 -14.62 0.57 -0.39
N MET A 130 -14.44 0.89 0.87
CA MET A 130 -14.50 -0.07 1.97
C MET A 130 -15.94 -0.44 2.29
N ARG A 131 -16.17 -1.73 2.61
CA ARG A 131 -17.48 -2.28 2.97
C ARG A 131 -17.43 -2.95 4.33
N PHE A 132 -18.50 -2.78 5.12
CA PHE A 132 -18.75 -3.55 6.32
C PHE A 132 -19.47 -4.83 5.92
N LEU A 133 -18.90 -5.97 6.23
CA LEU A 133 -19.54 -7.27 6.02
C LEU A 133 -19.70 -8.02 7.34
N ILE A 134 -20.84 -8.68 7.50
CA ILE A 134 -21.00 -9.77 8.47
C ILE A 134 -21.02 -11.06 7.64
N LEU A 135 -20.01 -11.89 7.84
CA LEU A 135 -19.82 -13.13 7.13
C LEU A 135 -20.74 -14.23 7.72
N GLU A 136 -20.99 -15.31 6.97
CA GLU A 136 -21.77 -16.48 7.45
C GLU A 136 -21.22 -17.08 8.76
N SER A 137 -19.91 -16.96 8.98
CA SER A 137 -19.24 -17.36 10.22
C SER A 137 -19.57 -16.47 11.43
N GLY A 138 -20.32 -15.38 11.24
CA GLY A 138 -20.56 -14.34 12.24
C GLY A 138 -19.42 -13.33 12.40
N LYS A 139 -18.30 -13.49 11.68
CA LYS A 139 -17.21 -12.51 11.69
C LYS A 139 -17.64 -11.21 11.04
N MET A 140 -17.25 -10.11 11.65
CA MET A 140 -17.49 -8.75 11.14
C MET A 140 -16.16 -8.19 10.60
N VAL A 141 -16.18 -7.70 9.37
CA VAL A 141 -14.97 -7.18 8.72
C VAL A 141 -15.23 -5.86 8.01
N ALA A 142 -14.21 -5.00 7.97
CA ALA A 142 -14.12 -3.93 7.00
C ALA A 142 -13.23 -4.43 5.85
N VAL A 143 -13.73 -4.43 4.62
CA VAL A 143 -13.02 -4.99 3.46
C VAL A 143 -13.16 -4.14 2.21
N TRP A 144 -12.06 -4.04 1.47
CA TRP A 144 -12.06 -3.64 0.07
C TRP A 144 -11.52 -4.82 -0.74
N ALA A 145 -12.37 -5.37 -1.60
CA ALA A 145 -12.06 -6.57 -2.39
C ALA A 145 -12.40 -6.35 -3.88
N PRO A 146 -11.73 -5.40 -4.55
CA PRO A 146 -12.01 -5.14 -5.95
C PRO A 146 -11.43 -6.23 -6.84
N LYS A 147 -12.10 -6.48 -7.96
CA LYS A 147 -11.47 -7.04 -9.13
C LYS A 147 -10.67 -5.91 -9.81
N VAL A 148 -9.35 -6.05 -9.89
CA VAL A 148 -8.44 -5.13 -10.56
C VAL A 148 -8.03 -5.70 -11.90
N THR A 149 -7.81 -4.83 -12.90
CA THR A 149 -7.44 -5.22 -14.27
C THR A 149 -6.18 -4.45 -14.65
N ALA A 150 -5.21 -5.14 -15.23
CA ALA A 150 -3.96 -4.51 -15.62
C ALA A 150 -4.18 -3.38 -16.63
N SER A 151 -3.73 -2.17 -16.31
CA SER A 151 -3.87 -0.99 -17.18
C SER A 151 -3.21 -1.16 -18.56
N SER A 152 -2.27 -2.10 -18.67
CA SER A 152 -1.58 -2.44 -19.93
C SER A 152 -2.15 -3.65 -20.66
N ASN A 153 -3.09 -4.41 -20.06
CA ASN A 153 -3.70 -5.59 -20.66
C ASN A 153 -5.03 -5.95 -19.97
N GLU A 154 -6.15 -5.70 -20.63
CA GLU A 154 -7.50 -5.93 -20.12
C GLU A 154 -7.85 -7.40 -19.83
N TYR A 155 -7.08 -8.37 -20.33
CA TYR A 155 -7.28 -9.79 -20.07
C TYR A 155 -6.57 -10.30 -18.81
N ILE A 156 -5.77 -9.46 -18.16
CA ILE A 156 -5.06 -9.80 -16.93
C ILE A 156 -5.77 -9.15 -15.76
N ASP A 157 -6.36 -9.99 -14.93
CA ASP A 157 -7.08 -9.54 -13.73
C ASP A 157 -6.63 -10.26 -12.46
N GLU A 158 -6.87 -9.61 -11.33
CA GLU A 158 -6.68 -10.14 -9.99
C GLU A 158 -7.79 -9.66 -9.06
N THR A 159 -8.00 -10.34 -7.94
CA THR A 159 -8.81 -9.85 -6.84
C THR A 159 -7.92 -9.68 -5.64
N ILE A 160 -7.80 -8.47 -5.15
CA ILE A 160 -7.03 -8.16 -3.94
C ILE A 160 -7.97 -8.04 -2.73
N TYR A 161 -7.41 -8.19 -1.53
CA TYR A 161 -8.17 -8.10 -0.29
C TYR A 161 -7.41 -7.20 0.71
N PHE A 162 -7.96 -6.02 0.95
CA PHE A 162 -7.53 -5.13 2.02
C PHE A 162 -8.58 -5.18 3.12
N THR A 163 -8.30 -5.95 4.19
CA THR A 163 -9.31 -6.40 5.15
C THR A 163 -8.85 -6.15 6.58
N PHE A 164 -9.81 -5.78 7.45
CA PHE A 164 -9.62 -5.54 8.88
C PHE A 164 -10.74 -6.27 9.65
N GLU A 165 -10.38 -7.10 10.63
CA GLU A 165 -11.33 -7.86 11.45
C GLU A 165 -11.48 -7.28 12.86
N CYS A 166 -10.49 -6.53 13.34
CA CYS A 166 -10.50 -5.97 14.70
C CYS A 166 -9.76 -4.63 14.74
N GLU A 167 -9.83 -3.95 15.87
CA GLU A 167 -9.15 -2.67 16.09
C GLU A 167 -7.63 -2.78 15.93
N ASP A 168 -7.06 -3.89 16.37
CA ASP A 168 -5.60 -4.12 16.28
C ASP A 168 -5.10 -4.17 14.84
N ASP A 169 -5.89 -4.67 13.89
CA ASP A 169 -5.52 -4.65 12.47
C ASP A 169 -5.26 -3.22 11.96
N PHE A 170 -6.16 -2.29 12.35
CA PHE A 170 -6.00 -0.88 11.99
C PHE A 170 -4.80 -0.25 12.69
N ASN A 171 -4.67 -0.49 14.01
CA ASN A 171 -3.59 0.10 14.80
C ASN A 171 -2.22 -0.44 14.37
N ASN A 172 -2.10 -1.74 14.11
CA ASN A 172 -0.88 -2.36 13.61
C ASN A 172 -0.39 -1.72 12.30
N LEU A 173 -1.30 -1.42 11.37
CA LEU A 173 -0.95 -0.73 10.15
C LEU A 173 -0.64 0.76 10.40
N LEU A 174 -1.51 1.48 11.14
CA LEU A 174 -1.34 2.92 11.41
C LEU A 174 -0.02 3.25 12.10
N ASP A 175 0.42 2.40 13.04
CA ASP A 175 1.69 2.58 13.77
C ASP A 175 2.92 2.52 12.85
N LYS A 176 2.82 1.84 11.71
CA LYS A 176 3.91 1.74 10.75
C LYS A 176 3.92 2.90 9.74
N LEU A 177 2.78 3.58 9.56
CA LEU A 177 2.63 4.67 8.60
C LEU A 177 3.10 6.02 9.16
N ASN A 178 4.35 6.08 9.63
CA ASN A 178 4.99 7.30 10.11
C ASN A 178 6.13 7.71 9.17
N SER A 179 5.96 8.84 8.48
CA SER A 179 6.90 9.32 7.47
C SER A 179 8.33 9.47 7.99
N GLN A 180 8.50 10.03 9.21
CA GLN A 180 9.82 10.26 9.78
C GLN A 180 10.51 8.93 10.12
N VAL A 181 9.79 7.98 10.71
CA VAL A 181 10.32 6.65 11.04
C VAL A 181 10.72 5.89 9.78
N MET A 182 9.93 5.99 8.71
CA MET A 182 10.28 5.38 7.42
C MET A 182 11.53 6.02 6.82
N LEU A 183 11.62 7.36 6.83
CA LEU A 183 12.80 8.07 6.33
C LEU A 183 14.06 7.70 7.10
N ASP A 184 13.99 7.67 8.43
CA ASP A 184 15.13 7.30 9.28
C ASP A 184 15.64 5.88 8.95
N LYS A 185 14.72 4.94 8.70
CA LYS A 185 15.09 3.57 8.28
C LYS A 185 15.79 3.53 6.93
N LEU A 186 15.23 4.23 5.92
CA LEU A 186 15.80 4.32 4.57
C LEU A 186 17.19 4.97 4.59
N GLN A 187 17.37 6.06 5.34
CA GLN A 187 18.64 6.74 5.49
C GLN A 187 19.69 5.90 6.22
N ASN A 188 19.29 5.22 7.31
CA ASN A 188 20.20 4.34 8.04
C ASN A 188 20.68 3.16 7.21
N ARG A 189 19.84 2.61 6.33
CA ARG A 189 20.24 1.56 5.40
C ARG A 189 21.22 2.08 4.36
N GLN A 190 20.92 3.22 3.74
CA GLN A 190 21.81 3.86 2.78
C GLN A 190 23.19 4.16 3.38
N ASN A 191 23.25 4.75 4.58
CA ASN A 191 24.52 5.03 5.26
C ASN A 191 25.34 3.75 5.50
N LYS A 192 24.68 2.61 5.73
CA LYS A 192 25.38 1.31 5.88
C LYS A 192 25.91 0.80 4.55
N GLU A 193 25.16 0.94 3.46
CA GLU A 193 25.62 0.54 2.12
C GLU A 193 26.80 1.39 1.65
N ASP A 194 26.79 2.69 1.95
CA ASP A 194 27.87 3.62 1.61
C ASP A 194 29.19 3.30 2.33
N LEU A 195 29.15 2.54 3.46
CA LEU A 195 30.36 2.08 4.16
C LEU A 195 31.12 0.99 3.38
N PHE A 196 30.50 0.35 2.40
CA PHE A 196 31.10 -0.75 1.63
C PHE A 196 31.44 -0.36 0.18
N GLN A 197 31.37 0.92 -0.14
CA GLN A 197 31.80 1.50 -1.42
C GLN A 197 33.18 2.13 -1.30
#